data_5d2ff3e9a6cc60c6a1d39eb28e3cad13
#
_entry.id   5d2ff3e9a6cc60c6a1d39eb28e3cad13
#
_cell.length_a   1.000
_cell.length_b   1.000
_cell.length_c   1.000
_cell.angle_alpha   90.00
_cell.angle_beta   90.00
_cell.angle_gamma   90.00
#
_symmetry.space_group_name_H-M   'P 1'
#
loop_
_entity.id
_entity.type
_entity.pdbx_description
1 polymer ?
#
loop_
_entity_poly.entity_id
_entity_poly.type
_entity_poly.pdbx_seq_one_letter_code
_entity_poly.pdbx_strand_id
1 'polypeptide(L)'
;MKDKSILYRFGLVVLVVLLLVLILPSSKIDLSSSLSACSQMTVRTEKITSFASGDNLQYHLLSMDDAEYGRLRELLSQVTFRKKFNQTYSSYSHDYPAQSVTLSGYDDAENHQLLLTVYSDGVCILNNAFVSVKYPGGGAAELYQALAEIVE
;
A
#
# COMPACT_ATOMS: atom_id res chain seq x y z
N MET A 1 43.56 -17.64 -26.03
CA MET A 1 42.84 -18.40 -24.97
C MET A 1 42.47 -17.56 -23.75
N LYS A 2 42.91 -16.30 -23.60
CA LYS A 2 42.61 -15.43 -22.43
C LYS A 2 41.17 -14.86 -22.44
N ASP A 3 40.55 -14.65 -23.62
CA ASP A 3 39.26 -13.98 -23.71
C ASP A 3 38.07 -14.81 -23.19
N LYS A 4 38.13 -16.13 -23.34
CA LYS A 4 37.02 -17.00 -22.86
C LYS A 4 36.87 -16.97 -21.34
N SER A 5 37.95 -16.86 -20.58
CA SER A 5 37.91 -16.84 -19.12
C SER A 5 37.34 -15.53 -18.58
N ILE A 6 37.54 -14.42 -19.29
CA ILE A 6 37.00 -13.09 -18.94
C ILE A 6 35.48 -13.09 -19.19
N LEU A 7 35.05 -13.66 -20.31
CA LEU A 7 33.62 -13.78 -20.66
C LEU A 7 32.85 -14.63 -19.62
N TYR A 8 33.45 -15.75 -19.19
CA TYR A 8 32.86 -16.61 -18.15
C TYR A 8 32.78 -15.89 -16.80
N ARG A 9 33.82 -15.14 -16.41
CA ARG A 9 33.78 -14.37 -15.16
C ARG A 9 32.75 -13.26 -15.21
N PHE A 10 32.64 -12.57 -16.33
CA PHE A 10 31.63 -11.52 -16.51
C PHE A 10 30.21 -12.10 -16.49
N GLY A 11 29.97 -13.22 -17.19
CA GLY A 11 28.69 -13.94 -17.15
C GLY A 11 28.31 -14.42 -15.75
N LEU A 12 29.30 -14.92 -14.97
CA LEU A 12 29.05 -15.32 -13.58
C LEU A 12 28.68 -14.14 -12.68
N VAL A 13 29.37 -13.01 -12.82
CA VAL A 13 29.06 -11.79 -12.05
C VAL A 13 27.64 -11.28 -12.38
N VAL A 14 27.28 -11.23 -13.67
CA VAL A 14 25.93 -10.83 -14.11
C VAL A 14 24.87 -11.78 -13.56
N LEU A 15 25.13 -13.09 -13.58
CA LEU A 15 24.22 -14.10 -13.03
C LEU A 15 24.04 -13.94 -11.51
N VAL A 16 25.14 -13.71 -10.77
CA VAL A 16 25.10 -13.49 -9.33
C VAL A 16 24.34 -12.20 -8.98
N VAL A 17 24.57 -11.12 -9.74
CA VAL A 17 23.84 -9.85 -9.55
C VAL A 17 22.35 -10.04 -9.84
N LEU A 18 21.98 -10.74 -10.93
CA LEU A 18 20.60 -11.10 -11.25
C LEU A 18 19.95 -11.95 -10.14
N LEU A 19 20.65 -12.95 -9.64
CA LEU A 19 20.19 -13.77 -8.52
C LEU A 19 20.03 -12.95 -7.23
N LEU A 20 20.95 -12.04 -6.93
CA LEU A 20 20.84 -11.15 -5.78
C LEU A 20 19.62 -10.20 -5.91
N VAL A 21 19.36 -9.66 -7.09
CA VAL A 21 18.18 -8.82 -7.35
C VAL A 21 16.88 -9.62 -7.23
N LEU A 22 16.89 -10.90 -7.61
CA LEU A 22 15.71 -11.79 -7.49
C LEU A 22 15.50 -12.29 -6.05
N ILE A 23 16.57 -12.44 -5.27
CA ILE A 23 16.54 -12.96 -3.91
C ILE A 23 16.43 -11.84 -2.87
N LEU A 24 16.81 -10.59 -3.21
CA LEU A 24 16.58 -9.45 -2.31
C LEU A 24 15.09 -9.35 -2.04
N PRO A 25 14.63 -9.68 -0.81
CA PRO A 25 13.22 -9.56 -0.48
C PRO A 25 12.86 -8.09 -0.71
N SER A 26 11.82 -7.83 -1.50
CA SER A 26 11.25 -6.50 -1.60
C SER A 26 11.14 -5.97 -0.16
N SER A 27 11.83 -4.87 0.13
CA SER A 27 11.96 -4.36 1.49
C SER A 27 10.56 -4.19 2.09
N LYS A 28 10.35 -4.77 3.26
CA LYS A 28 9.13 -4.54 4.03
C LYS A 28 9.04 -3.04 4.30
N ILE A 29 7.86 -2.48 4.08
CA ILE A 29 7.57 -1.10 4.45
C ILE A 29 6.96 -1.15 5.85
N ASP A 30 7.65 -0.53 6.80
CA ASP A 30 7.18 -0.35 8.16
C ASP A 30 6.41 0.97 8.25
N LEU A 31 5.14 0.92 8.60
CA LEU A 31 4.29 2.09 8.80
C LEU A 31 4.34 2.63 10.21
N SER A 32 5.01 1.99 11.14
CA SER A 32 4.99 2.37 12.57
C SER A 32 5.46 3.82 12.79
N SER A 33 6.50 4.24 12.08
CA SER A 33 7.01 5.61 12.15
C SER A 33 6.01 6.62 11.56
N SER A 34 5.43 6.33 10.39
CA SER A 34 4.43 7.20 9.77
C SER A 34 3.16 7.30 10.62
N LEU A 35 2.68 6.18 11.14
CA LEU A 35 1.50 6.14 12.01
C LEU A 35 1.73 6.86 13.34
N SER A 36 2.95 6.79 13.91
CA SER A 36 3.28 7.51 15.13
C SER A 36 3.47 9.01 14.94
N ALA A 37 3.79 9.44 13.73
CA ALA A 37 3.91 10.85 13.36
C ALA A 37 2.56 11.50 13.04
N CYS A 38 1.51 10.71 12.74
CA CYS A 38 0.19 11.23 12.46
C CYS A 38 -0.53 11.63 13.75
N SER A 39 -1.02 12.86 13.83
CA SER A 39 -1.94 13.34 14.87
C SER A 39 -3.39 13.30 14.41
N GLN A 40 -3.63 13.35 13.11
CA GLN A 40 -4.95 13.29 12.49
C GLN A 40 -4.94 12.35 11.29
N MET A 41 -6.08 11.72 11.04
CA MET A 41 -6.29 10.86 9.88
C MET A 41 -7.65 11.17 9.23
N THR A 42 -7.63 11.43 7.94
CA THR A 42 -8.84 11.49 7.13
C THR A 42 -9.07 10.14 6.47
N VAL A 43 -10.26 9.60 6.63
CA VAL A 43 -10.69 8.39 5.94
C VAL A 43 -11.70 8.78 4.88
N ARG A 44 -11.44 8.39 3.65
CA ARG A 44 -12.33 8.56 2.51
C ARG A 44 -12.76 7.20 2.00
N THR A 45 -14.07 6.95 1.98
CA THR A 45 -14.64 5.81 1.27
C THR A 45 -15.22 6.28 -0.06
N GLU A 46 -15.00 5.51 -1.10
CA GLU A 46 -15.42 5.84 -2.46
C GLU A 46 -16.04 4.60 -3.13
N LYS A 47 -17.17 4.79 -3.79
CA LYS A 47 -17.76 3.80 -4.69
C LYS A 47 -17.80 4.38 -6.10
N ILE A 48 -17.06 3.75 -6.99
CA ILE A 48 -16.93 4.15 -8.39
C ILE A 48 -17.77 3.19 -9.22
N THR A 49 -18.85 3.65 -9.82
CA THR A 49 -19.77 2.83 -10.63
C THR A 49 -19.40 2.77 -12.10
N SER A 50 -18.67 3.81 -12.59
CA SER A 50 -18.15 3.87 -13.96
C SER A 50 -16.93 4.76 -14.04
N PHE A 51 -16.19 4.70 -15.15
CA PHE A 51 -15.02 5.55 -15.38
C PHE A 51 -15.30 7.06 -15.29
N ALA A 52 -16.56 7.49 -15.47
CA ALA A 52 -16.95 8.90 -15.56
C ALA A 52 -17.63 9.46 -14.29
N SER A 53 -17.94 8.64 -13.29
CA SER A 53 -18.70 9.06 -12.12
C SER A 53 -18.01 8.65 -10.83
N GLY A 54 -17.51 9.64 -10.08
CA GLY A 54 -17.19 9.46 -8.66
C GLY A 54 -18.50 9.55 -7.85
N ASP A 55 -19.20 8.44 -7.70
CA ASP A 55 -20.44 8.39 -6.94
C ASP A 55 -20.16 8.02 -5.48
N ASN A 56 -20.80 8.73 -4.56
CA ASN A 56 -20.77 8.47 -3.12
C ASN A 56 -19.37 8.54 -2.47
N LEU A 57 -18.81 9.73 -2.44
CA LEU A 57 -17.66 10.07 -1.61
C LEU A 57 -18.14 10.35 -0.19
N GLN A 58 -17.64 9.60 0.78
CA GLN A 58 -17.82 9.88 2.21
C GLN A 58 -16.46 10.19 2.83
N TYR A 59 -16.45 11.19 3.70
CA TYR A 59 -15.25 11.62 4.42
C TYR A 59 -15.49 11.54 5.91
N HIS A 60 -14.55 10.90 6.62
CA HIS A 60 -14.51 10.86 8.07
C HIS A 60 -13.17 11.42 8.53
N LEU A 61 -13.19 12.41 9.41
CA LEU A 61 -11.99 12.91 10.07
C LEU A 61 -11.87 12.22 11.42
N LEU A 62 -10.77 11.53 11.65
CA LEU A 62 -10.45 10.87 12.90
C LEU A 62 -9.30 11.58 13.59
N SER A 63 -9.43 11.86 14.87
CA SER A 63 -8.35 12.36 15.72
C SER A 63 -7.74 11.23 16.56
N MET A 64 -6.58 11.50 17.18
CA MET A 64 -5.90 10.49 18.00
C MET A 64 -6.73 9.96 19.17
N ASP A 65 -7.70 10.74 19.65
CA ASP A 65 -8.58 10.39 20.76
C ASP A 65 -9.78 9.54 20.36
N ASP A 66 -10.02 9.36 19.06
CA ASP A 66 -11.13 8.56 18.54
C ASP A 66 -10.85 7.07 18.66
N ALA A 67 -11.85 6.29 19.08
CA ALA A 67 -11.72 4.84 19.20
C ALA A 67 -11.45 4.17 17.84
N GLU A 68 -12.03 4.72 16.77
CA GLU A 68 -11.82 4.29 15.38
C GLU A 68 -10.36 4.47 14.96
N TYR A 69 -9.73 5.59 15.33
CA TYR A 69 -8.31 5.81 15.06
C TYR A 69 -7.43 4.78 15.76
N GLY A 70 -7.75 4.46 17.02
CA GLY A 70 -7.05 3.41 17.77
C GLY A 70 -7.14 2.04 17.07
N ARG A 71 -8.35 1.66 16.62
CA ARG A 71 -8.58 0.40 15.88
C ARG A 71 -7.84 0.37 14.55
N LEU A 72 -7.83 1.49 13.80
CA LEU A 72 -7.08 1.61 12.55
C LEU A 72 -5.58 1.42 12.76
N ARG A 73 -5.01 2.07 13.79
CA ARG A 73 -3.58 1.91 14.13
C ARG A 73 -3.24 0.48 14.49
N GLU A 74 -4.06 -0.17 15.32
CA GLU A 74 -3.88 -1.57 15.70
C GLU A 74 -3.91 -2.48 14.47
N LEU A 75 -4.91 -2.35 13.61
CA LEU A 75 -5.01 -3.10 12.37
C LEU A 75 -3.78 -2.91 11.48
N LEU A 76 -3.40 -1.66 11.20
CA LEU A 76 -2.28 -1.34 10.31
C LEU A 76 -0.92 -1.78 10.88
N SER A 77 -0.77 -1.83 12.20
CA SER A 77 0.45 -2.34 12.85
C SER A 77 0.71 -3.82 12.58
N GLN A 78 -0.33 -4.59 12.29
CA GLN A 78 -0.25 -6.02 11.97
C GLN A 78 -0.03 -6.28 10.47
N VAL A 79 -0.13 -5.24 9.64
CA VAL A 79 -0.01 -5.37 8.19
C VAL A 79 1.44 -5.25 7.75
N THR A 80 1.85 -6.16 6.88
CA THR A 80 3.14 -6.08 6.19
C THR A 80 2.91 -5.63 4.75
N PHE A 81 3.48 -4.48 4.40
CA PHE A 81 3.49 -3.96 3.04
C PHE A 81 4.81 -4.26 2.36
N ARG A 82 4.76 -4.60 1.06
CA ARG A 82 5.94 -4.78 0.23
C ARG A 82 5.73 -4.12 -1.13
N LYS A 83 6.68 -3.32 -1.59
CA LYS A 83 6.59 -2.63 -2.88
C LYS A 83 6.52 -3.64 -4.03
N LYS A 84 5.60 -3.42 -4.96
CA LYS A 84 5.53 -4.14 -6.24
C LYS A 84 6.30 -3.35 -7.29
N PHE A 85 7.28 -4.00 -7.96
CA PHE A 85 8.14 -3.31 -8.94
C PHE A 85 7.57 -3.28 -10.36
N ASN A 86 6.59 -4.14 -10.67
CA ASN A 86 6.10 -4.36 -12.03
C ASN A 86 4.72 -3.74 -12.30
N GLN A 87 4.21 -2.90 -11.41
CA GLN A 87 2.92 -2.24 -11.60
C GLN A 87 3.08 -0.73 -11.61
N THR A 88 2.48 -0.09 -12.62
CA THR A 88 2.38 1.35 -12.76
C THR A 88 0.91 1.74 -12.90
N TYR A 89 0.56 3.00 -12.60
CA TYR A 89 -0.81 3.50 -12.74
C TYR A 89 -1.37 3.31 -14.16
N SER A 90 -0.53 3.41 -15.19
CA SER A 90 -0.94 3.23 -16.59
C SER A 90 -1.28 1.78 -16.96
N SER A 91 -0.83 0.82 -16.17
CA SER A 91 -1.10 -0.62 -16.41
C SER A 91 -2.26 -1.16 -15.59
N TYR A 92 -2.87 -0.29 -14.77
CA TYR A 92 -3.93 -0.69 -13.85
C TYR A 92 -5.29 -0.13 -14.31
N SER A 93 -6.26 -1.01 -14.46
CA SER A 93 -7.68 -0.67 -14.65
C SER A 93 -8.50 -1.42 -13.61
N HIS A 94 -9.45 -0.74 -13.01
CA HIS A 94 -10.41 -1.37 -12.11
C HIS A 94 -11.51 -2.07 -12.90
N ASP A 95 -11.95 -3.22 -12.41
CA ASP A 95 -13.23 -3.79 -12.79
C ASP A 95 -14.33 -3.02 -12.05
N TYR A 96 -15.22 -2.39 -12.78
CA TYR A 96 -16.32 -1.63 -12.20
C TYR A 96 -17.51 -2.51 -11.84
N PRO A 97 -18.25 -2.24 -10.78
CA PRO A 97 -18.03 -1.17 -9.80
C PRO A 97 -16.84 -1.43 -8.88
N ALA A 98 -16.02 -0.42 -8.63
CA ALA A 98 -14.92 -0.48 -7.69
C ALA A 98 -15.25 0.26 -6.40
N GLN A 99 -14.76 -0.24 -5.28
CA GLN A 99 -14.85 0.43 -3.97
C GLN A 99 -13.45 0.62 -3.40
N SER A 100 -13.23 1.72 -2.70
CA SER A 100 -11.95 1.97 -2.05
C SER A 100 -12.11 2.62 -0.68
N VAL A 101 -11.13 2.36 0.18
CA VAL A 101 -10.88 3.11 1.42
C VAL A 101 -9.53 3.78 1.27
N THR A 102 -9.48 5.10 1.42
CA THR A 102 -8.26 5.90 1.41
C THR A 102 -8.03 6.53 2.77
N LEU A 103 -6.89 6.26 3.36
CA LEU A 103 -6.41 6.84 4.60
C LEU A 103 -5.35 7.88 4.29
N SER A 104 -5.57 9.10 4.78
CA SER A 104 -4.62 10.21 4.66
C SER A 104 -4.23 10.69 6.05
N GLY A 105 -2.99 10.43 6.45
CA GLY A 105 -2.46 10.80 7.76
C GLY A 105 -1.64 12.08 7.71
N TYR A 106 -1.83 12.95 8.70
CA TYR A 106 -1.18 14.26 8.82
C TYR A 106 -0.57 14.43 10.21
N ASP A 107 0.56 15.15 10.29
CA ASP A 107 1.13 15.60 11.56
C ASP A 107 0.48 16.92 12.03
N ASP A 108 0.91 17.42 13.21
CA ASP A 108 0.39 18.67 13.79
C ASP A 108 0.67 19.91 12.93
N ALA A 109 1.61 19.84 12.00
CA ALA A 109 1.94 20.90 11.05
C ALA A 109 1.24 20.71 9.69
N GLU A 110 0.23 19.81 9.62
CA GLU A 110 -0.53 19.46 8.41
C GLU A 110 0.33 18.85 7.29
N ASN A 111 1.54 18.35 7.60
CA ASN A 111 2.32 17.64 6.61
C ASN A 111 1.80 16.21 6.44
N HIS A 112 1.76 15.78 5.19
CA HIS A 112 1.33 14.44 4.81
C HIS A 112 2.37 13.39 5.25
N GLN A 113 1.96 12.47 6.13
CA GLN A 113 2.82 11.39 6.64
C GLN A 113 2.47 10.02 6.06
N LEU A 114 1.21 9.83 5.65
CA LEU A 114 0.70 8.56 5.15
C LEU A 114 -0.39 8.79 4.12
N LEU A 115 -0.30 8.10 2.98
CA LEU A 115 -1.40 7.96 2.03
C LEU A 115 -1.54 6.48 1.66
N LEU A 116 -2.60 5.85 2.14
CA LEU A 116 -2.90 4.44 1.85
C LEU A 116 -4.26 4.35 1.18
N THR A 117 -4.31 3.78 -0.02
CA THR A 117 -5.57 3.45 -0.71
C THR A 117 -5.66 1.95 -0.89
N VAL A 118 -6.75 1.36 -0.42
CA VAL A 118 -7.04 -0.08 -0.56
C VAL A 118 -8.35 -0.23 -1.31
N TYR A 119 -8.32 -1.04 -2.36
CA TYR A 119 -9.48 -1.31 -3.22
C TYR A 119 -10.08 -2.68 -2.91
N SER A 120 -11.39 -2.80 -3.11
CA SER A 120 -12.14 -4.05 -2.89
C SER A 120 -11.69 -5.21 -3.80
N ASP A 121 -11.06 -4.91 -4.94
CA ASP A 121 -10.49 -5.88 -5.87
C ASP A 121 -9.08 -6.40 -5.47
N GLY A 122 -8.59 -5.98 -4.30
CA GLY A 122 -7.31 -6.44 -3.76
C GLY A 122 -6.10 -5.63 -4.23
N VAL A 123 -6.33 -4.46 -4.84
CA VAL A 123 -5.24 -3.52 -5.13
C VAL A 123 -4.97 -2.62 -3.93
N CYS A 124 -3.71 -2.38 -3.66
CA CYS A 124 -3.27 -1.51 -2.59
C CYS A 124 -2.16 -0.57 -3.05
N ILE A 125 -2.32 0.71 -2.73
CA ILE A 125 -1.39 1.78 -3.09
C ILE A 125 -0.98 2.50 -1.81
N LEU A 126 0.31 2.56 -1.56
CA LEU A 126 0.90 3.24 -0.40
C LEU A 126 1.89 4.29 -0.88
N ASN A 127 1.65 5.56 -0.52
CA ASN A 127 2.49 6.70 -0.90
C ASN A 127 2.82 6.69 -2.40
N ASN A 128 1.79 6.57 -3.24
CA ASN A 128 1.87 6.50 -4.71
C ASN A 128 2.61 5.28 -5.28
N ALA A 129 2.86 4.23 -4.49
CA ALA A 129 3.46 3.00 -4.95
C ALA A 129 2.51 1.81 -4.77
N PHE A 130 2.41 0.94 -5.79
CA PHE A 130 1.70 -0.32 -5.65
C PHE A 130 2.43 -1.23 -4.64
N VAL A 131 1.66 -1.80 -3.74
CA VAL A 131 2.18 -2.69 -2.69
C VAL A 131 1.39 -4.00 -2.65
N SER A 132 2.07 -5.07 -2.27
CA SER A 132 1.43 -6.28 -1.79
C SER A 132 1.19 -6.18 -0.30
N VAL A 133 0.10 -6.76 0.15
CA VAL A 133 -0.37 -6.74 1.53
C VAL A 133 -0.38 -8.15 2.08
N LYS A 134 0.07 -8.29 3.32
CA LYS A 134 -0.10 -9.50 4.11
C LYS A 134 -0.35 -9.13 5.57
N TYR A 135 -1.41 -9.67 6.16
CA TYR A 135 -1.73 -9.55 7.58
C TYR A 135 -2.48 -10.80 8.07
N PRO A 136 -2.74 -10.99 9.37
CA PRO A 136 -3.39 -12.20 9.89
C PRO A 136 -4.75 -12.51 9.27
N GLY A 137 -5.52 -11.48 8.85
CA GLY A 137 -6.80 -11.64 8.16
C GLY A 137 -6.73 -12.00 6.68
N GLY A 138 -5.53 -11.93 6.03
CA GLY A 138 -5.38 -12.29 4.61
C GLY A 138 -4.59 -11.29 3.77
N GLY A 139 -5.10 -10.94 2.59
CA GLY A 139 -4.50 -10.01 1.62
C GLY A 139 -5.16 -8.62 1.60
N ALA A 140 -5.03 -7.92 0.47
CA ALA A 140 -5.52 -6.54 0.35
C ALA A 140 -7.05 -6.45 0.26
N ALA A 141 -7.73 -7.45 -0.31
CA ALA A 141 -9.19 -7.46 -0.37
C ALA A 141 -9.79 -7.61 1.04
N GLU A 142 -9.25 -8.51 1.85
CA GLU A 142 -9.67 -8.69 3.24
C GLU A 142 -9.28 -7.48 4.11
N LEU A 143 -8.14 -6.84 3.83
CA LEU A 143 -7.77 -5.59 4.48
C LEU A 143 -8.78 -4.48 4.15
N TYR A 144 -9.26 -4.40 2.89
CA TYR A 144 -10.32 -3.47 2.51
C TYR A 144 -11.57 -3.68 3.37
N GLN A 145 -12.03 -4.93 3.53
CA GLN A 145 -13.21 -5.23 4.36
C GLN A 145 -13.02 -4.80 5.82
N ALA A 146 -11.86 -5.13 6.40
CA ALA A 146 -11.55 -4.76 7.78
C ALA A 146 -11.48 -3.24 7.99
N LEU A 147 -10.98 -2.48 7.00
CA LEU A 147 -10.96 -1.02 7.04
C LEU A 147 -12.36 -0.43 6.91
N ALA A 148 -13.19 -0.97 6.00
CA ALA A 148 -14.56 -0.51 5.82
C ALA A 148 -15.40 -0.70 7.10
N GLU A 149 -15.28 -1.85 7.77
CA GLU A 149 -15.98 -2.14 9.04
C GLU A 149 -15.60 -1.20 10.19
N ILE A 150 -14.42 -0.57 10.14
CA ILE A 150 -14.02 0.38 11.20
C ILE A 150 -14.66 1.75 10.99
N VAL A 151 -14.95 2.12 9.73
CA VAL A 151 -15.41 3.47 9.37
C VAL A 151 -16.90 3.55 9.01
N GLU A 152 -17.61 2.41 8.96
CA GLU A 152 -19.08 2.35 8.90
C GLU A 152 -19.70 2.60 10.27
#